data_5369599b000d72936494927ff97e6fcd
#
_entry.id   5369599b000d72936494927ff97e6fcd
#
_cell.length_a   1.000
_cell.length_b   1.000
_cell.length_c   1.000
_cell.angle_alpha   90.00
_cell.angle_beta   90.00
_cell.angle_gamma   90.00
#
_symmetry.space_group_name_H-M   'P 1'
#
loop_
_entity.id
_entity.type
_entity.pdbx_description
1 polymer ?
#
loop_
_entity_poly.entity_id
_entity_poly.type
_entity_poly.pdbx_seq_one_letter_code
_entity_poly.pdbx_strand_id
1 'polypeptide(L)'
;MAADLAVYRSETARAACVVGHGAGAGRNSPFMVRFAKGMADRGVSAATFDFPYMAARRGAPDKPPVLEASWRAAVEEARRVFGELPLFIGGKSMGGRIASHIASQGTPGLAGVFFLGYPLHPPGAPAKRRDAHLPAIAEPMLFVQGTRDTFGTASEIEALLPALQQATLHVVEDGDHSFKVRARSGQKPDQVIEDIMDVVVSWMTSLPAHQRAAQLG
;
A
#
# COMPACT_ATOMS: atom_id res chain seq x y z
N MET A 1 -9.75 19.75 6.50
CA MET A 1 -8.73 20.41 5.65
C MET A 1 -8.33 19.41 4.57
N ALA A 2 -8.17 19.87 3.31
CA ALA A 2 -7.68 19.03 2.22
C ALA A 2 -6.28 18.48 2.54
N ALA A 3 -6.00 17.24 2.14
CA ALA A 3 -4.66 16.67 2.32
C ALA A 3 -3.70 17.29 1.30
N ASP A 4 -2.47 17.56 1.73
CA ASP A 4 -1.39 17.99 0.83
C ASP A 4 -0.80 16.74 0.14
N LEU A 5 -1.15 16.54 -1.13
CA LEU A 5 -0.68 15.42 -1.95
C LEU A 5 0.50 15.82 -2.84
N ALA A 6 1.56 15.00 -2.83
CA ALA A 6 2.54 15.01 -3.91
C ALA A 6 2.04 14.09 -5.03
N VAL A 7 1.73 14.68 -6.19
CA VAL A 7 1.06 13.98 -7.30
C VAL A 7 2.05 13.67 -8.43
N TYR A 8 2.03 12.43 -8.89
CA TYR A 8 2.80 11.89 -10.00
C TYR A 8 1.82 11.41 -11.07
N ARG A 9 1.63 12.22 -12.12
CA ARG A 9 0.65 11.92 -13.17
C ARG A 9 1.24 11.05 -14.26
N SER A 10 0.46 10.10 -14.75
CA SER A 10 0.70 9.41 -16.01
C SER A 10 -0.23 10.02 -17.07
N GLU A 11 0.28 10.31 -18.24
CA GLU A 11 -0.52 10.78 -19.39
C GLU A 11 -1.47 9.70 -19.92
N THR A 12 -1.11 8.44 -19.71
CA THR A 12 -1.87 7.26 -20.14
C THR A 12 -2.53 6.52 -18.98
N ALA A 13 -2.89 7.25 -17.90
CA ALA A 13 -3.38 6.64 -16.69
C ALA A 13 -4.66 5.83 -16.90
N ARG A 14 -4.62 4.56 -16.48
CA ARG A 14 -5.76 3.62 -16.46
C ARG A 14 -6.29 3.37 -15.05
N ALA A 15 -5.56 3.85 -14.06
CA ALA A 15 -5.90 3.78 -12.64
C ALA A 15 -5.12 4.87 -11.88
N ALA A 16 -5.52 5.09 -10.64
CA ALA A 16 -4.80 5.96 -9.71
C ALA A 16 -4.59 5.26 -8.38
N CYS A 17 -3.52 5.62 -7.68
CA CYS A 17 -3.29 5.12 -6.33
C CYS A 17 -2.82 6.19 -5.35
N VAL A 18 -3.22 6.05 -4.09
CA VAL A 18 -2.63 6.79 -2.97
C VAL A 18 -1.72 5.86 -2.19
N VAL A 19 -0.50 6.31 -1.91
CA VAL A 19 0.52 5.50 -1.25
C VAL A 19 0.95 6.15 0.06
N GLY A 20 0.67 5.48 1.18
CA GLY A 20 1.09 5.91 2.51
C GLY A 20 2.49 5.43 2.86
N HIS A 21 3.28 6.28 3.49
CA HIS A 21 4.66 5.97 3.91
C HIS A 21 4.72 5.11 5.18
N GLY A 22 5.84 4.42 5.39
CA GLY A 22 6.14 3.68 6.61
C GLY A 22 6.46 4.60 7.80
N ALA A 23 6.46 4.03 9.01
CA ALA A 23 6.89 4.74 10.20
C ALA A 23 8.35 5.21 10.05
N GLY A 24 8.64 6.45 10.46
CA GLY A 24 9.97 7.04 10.36
C GLY A 24 10.41 7.47 8.94
N ALA A 25 9.54 7.31 7.93
CA ALA A 25 9.76 7.79 6.57
C ALA A 25 8.66 8.79 6.19
N GLY A 26 9.00 9.82 5.41
CA GLY A 26 8.01 10.73 4.85
C GLY A 26 7.74 10.44 3.37
N ARG A 27 6.80 11.17 2.79
CA ARG A 27 6.45 11.09 1.36
C ARG A 27 7.65 11.33 0.42
N ASN A 28 8.66 12.07 0.89
CA ASN A 28 9.86 12.39 0.12
C ASN A 28 11.01 11.39 0.33
N SER A 29 10.79 10.27 1.05
CA SER A 29 11.82 9.25 1.18
C SER A 29 12.14 8.62 -0.18
N PRO A 30 13.40 8.16 -0.41
CA PRO A 30 13.81 7.61 -1.71
C PRO A 30 12.89 6.50 -2.23
N PHE A 31 12.44 5.61 -1.35
CA PHE A 31 11.51 4.54 -1.72
C PHE A 31 10.16 5.11 -2.20
N MET A 32 9.56 6.04 -1.45
CA MET A 32 8.25 6.59 -1.79
C MET A 32 8.27 7.36 -3.13
N VAL A 33 9.31 8.17 -3.34
CA VAL A 33 9.49 8.92 -4.59
C VAL A 33 9.71 7.98 -5.78
N ARG A 34 10.60 6.99 -5.62
CA ARG A 34 10.88 6.00 -6.67
C ARG A 34 9.62 5.21 -7.02
N PHE A 35 8.91 4.71 -6.02
CA PHE A 35 7.70 3.93 -6.23
C PHE A 35 6.62 4.75 -6.93
N ALA A 36 6.32 5.96 -6.46
CA ALA A 36 5.28 6.80 -7.05
C ALA A 36 5.61 7.22 -8.50
N LYS A 37 6.87 7.56 -8.80
CA LYS A 37 7.32 7.82 -10.18
C LYS A 37 7.19 6.57 -11.05
N GLY A 38 7.68 5.44 -10.57
CA GLY A 38 7.64 4.18 -11.31
C GLY A 38 6.21 3.69 -11.59
N MET A 39 5.25 3.97 -10.72
CA MET A 39 3.82 3.74 -10.99
C MET A 39 3.32 4.63 -12.13
N ALA A 40 3.67 5.93 -12.11
CA ALA A 40 3.28 6.88 -13.16
C ALA A 40 3.87 6.49 -14.52
N ASP A 41 5.13 6.08 -14.56
CA ASP A 41 5.82 5.61 -15.78
C ASP A 41 5.14 4.35 -16.37
N ARG A 42 4.38 3.59 -15.56
CA ARG A 42 3.66 2.37 -15.92
C ARG A 42 2.15 2.55 -16.18
N GLY A 43 1.69 3.79 -16.28
CA GLY A 43 0.27 4.07 -16.58
C GLY A 43 -0.65 4.04 -15.37
N VAL A 44 -0.12 4.23 -14.15
CA VAL A 44 -0.92 4.40 -12.93
C VAL A 44 -0.53 5.73 -12.27
N SER A 45 -1.41 6.72 -12.30
CA SER A 45 -1.16 7.96 -11.57
C SER A 45 -1.05 7.70 -10.07
N ALA A 46 -0.08 8.31 -9.41
CA ALA A 46 0.15 8.06 -7.99
C ALA A 46 0.14 9.36 -7.19
N ALA A 47 -0.28 9.28 -5.94
CA ALA A 47 -0.16 10.35 -4.97
C ALA A 47 0.43 9.84 -3.67
N THR A 48 1.25 10.67 -3.03
CA THR A 48 1.79 10.40 -1.70
C THR A 48 1.48 11.58 -0.78
N PHE A 49 1.43 11.34 0.52
CA PHE A 49 1.16 12.37 1.53
C PHE A 49 1.99 12.11 2.78
N ASP A 50 2.14 13.13 3.62
CA ASP A 50 2.73 12.96 4.94
C ASP A 50 1.65 12.80 6.00
N PHE A 51 1.81 11.81 6.87
CA PHE A 51 1.03 11.75 8.11
C PHE A 51 1.32 12.96 8.98
N PRO A 52 0.37 13.42 9.83
CA PRO A 52 0.51 14.65 10.59
C PRO A 52 1.77 14.72 11.46
N TYR A 53 2.22 13.61 12.02
CA TYR A 53 3.46 13.59 12.81
C TYR A 53 4.70 13.88 11.97
N MET A 54 4.74 13.40 10.69
CA MET A 54 5.85 13.69 9.79
C MET A 54 5.81 15.12 9.28
N ALA A 55 4.64 15.63 8.90
CA ALA A 55 4.47 17.03 8.52
C ALA A 55 4.90 17.97 9.66
N ALA A 56 4.64 17.59 10.91
CA ALA A 56 5.08 18.32 12.11
C ALA A 56 6.51 17.98 12.57
N ARG A 57 7.27 17.19 11.79
CA ARG A 57 8.65 16.75 12.09
C ARG A 57 8.79 16.05 13.45
N ARG A 58 7.76 15.32 13.90
CA ARG A 58 7.79 14.51 15.13
C ARG A 58 8.34 13.11 14.83
N GLY A 59 9.11 12.55 15.76
CA GLY A 59 9.78 11.25 15.58
C GLY A 59 8.85 10.04 15.71
N ALA A 60 7.74 10.15 16.45
CA ALA A 60 6.83 9.03 16.72
C ALA A 60 5.50 9.19 15.98
N PRO A 61 4.95 8.09 15.40
CA PRO A 61 3.64 8.10 14.78
C PRO A 61 2.53 8.54 15.73
N ASP A 62 1.53 9.21 15.18
CA ASP A 62 0.28 9.51 15.88
C ASP A 62 -0.51 8.22 16.20
N LYS A 63 -1.50 8.35 17.09
CA LYS A 63 -2.44 7.26 17.39
C LYS A 63 -3.29 6.91 16.15
N PRO A 64 -3.75 5.64 16.03
CA PRO A 64 -4.50 5.18 14.85
C PRO A 64 -5.63 6.11 14.38
N PRO A 65 -6.49 6.69 15.22
CA PRO A 65 -7.56 7.56 14.73
C PRO A 65 -7.07 8.79 13.97
N VAL A 66 -5.92 9.36 14.34
CA VAL A 66 -5.31 10.52 13.64
C VAL A 66 -4.75 10.10 12.29
N LEU A 67 -4.10 8.93 12.23
CA LEU A 67 -3.56 8.37 11.00
C LEU A 67 -4.67 7.98 10.02
N GLU A 68 -5.75 7.40 10.51
CA GLU A 68 -6.93 7.04 9.73
C GLU A 68 -7.65 8.28 9.17
N ALA A 69 -7.84 9.31 9.99
CA ALA A 69 -8.40 10.59 9.53
C ALA A 69 -7.56 11.23 8.42
N SER A 70 -6.23 11.16 8.55
CA SER A 70 -5.30 11.63 7.53
C SER A 70 -5.42 10.84 6.22
N TRP A 71 -5.57 9.51 6.31
CA TRP A 71 -5.82 8.65 5.16
C TRP A 71 -7.14 8.98 4.45
N ARG A 72 -8.23 9.18 5.22
CA ARG A 72 -9.54 9.58 4.63
C ARG A 72 -9.44 10.90 3.89
N ALA A 73 -8.76 11.90 4.47
CA ALA A 73 -8.53 13.18 3.82
C ALA A 73 -7.71 13.02 2.52
N ALA A 74 -6.71 12.12 2.52
CA ALA A 74 -5.90 11.84 1.33
C ALA A 74 -6.72 11.15 0.23
N VAL A 75 -7.63 10.23 0.57
CA VAL A 75 -8.55 9.58 -0.38
C VAL A 75 -9.51 10.61 -0.99
N GLU A 76 -10.12 11.46 -0.18
CA GLU A 76 -11.02 12.53 -0.64
C GLU A 76 -10.32 13.49 -1.62
N GLU A 77 -9.10 13.89 -1.29
CA GLU A 77 -8.33 14.77 -2.18
C GLU A 77 -7.90 14.05 -3.47
N ALA A 78 -7.51 12.79 -3.38
CA ALA A 78 -7.15 11.98 -4.54
C ALA A 78 -8.33 11.83 -5.53
N ARG A 79 -9.56 11.69 -5.05
CA ARG A 79 -10.75 11.67 -5.90
C ARG A 79 -10.93 12.98 -6.66
N ARG A 80 -10.69 14.13 -6.02
CA ARG A 80 -10.74 15.43 -6.71
C ARG A 80 -9.66 15.55 -7.77
N VAL A 81 -8.46 15.04 -7.47
CA VAL A 81 -7.28 15.15 -8.34
C VAL A 81 -7.35 14.19 -9.53
N PHE A 82 -7.82 12.94 -9.31
CA PHE A 82 -7.79 11.88 -10.31
C PHE A 82 -9.15 11.62 -11.00
N GLY A 83 -10.24 12.22 -10.49
CA GLY A 83 -11.58 12.08 -11.09
C GLY A 83 -12.07 10.64 -11.10
N GLU A 84 -12.56 10.18 -12.23
CA GLU A 84 -13.20 8.88 -12.45
C GLU A 84 -12.23 7.70 -12.57
N LEU A 85 -10.92 7.92 -12.41
CA LEU A 85 -9.98 6.81 -12.44
C LEU A 85 -10.24 5.83 -11.28
N PRO A 86 -10.23 4.51 -11.53
CA PRO A 86 -10.27 3.50 -10.47
C PRO A 86 -9.21 3.81 -9.42
N LEU A 87 -9.63 4.04 -8.16
CA LEU A 87 -8.76 4.49 -7.09
C LEU A 87 -8.35 3.32 -6.19
N PHE A 88 -7.06 3.11 -6.08
CA PHE A 88 -6.44 2.15 -5.16
C PHE A 88 -5.79 2.87 -3.99
N ILE A 89 -5.77 2.24 -2.84
CA ILE A 89 -5.00 2.72 -1.69
C ILE A 89 -4.03 1.66 -1.22
N GLY A 90 -2.94 2.08 -0.62
CA GLY A 90 -1.98 1.13 -0.07
C GLY A 90 -0.74 1.82 0.47
N GLY A 91 0.31 1.07 0.70
CA GLY A 91 1.54 1.70 1.14
C GLY A 91 2.53 0.79 1.82
N LYS A 92 3.63 1.41 2.20
CA LYS A 92 4.75 0.74 2.86
C LYS A 92 4.46 0.55 4.34
N SER A 93 4.56 -0.70 4.82
CA SER A 93 4.52 -1.00 6.26
C SER A 93 3.32 -0.35 6.98
N MET A 94 3.54 0.57 7.90
CA MET A 94 2.49 1.30 8.63
C MET A 94 1.49 1.97 7.67
N GLY A 95 1.94 2.55 6.56
CA GLY A 95 1.07 3.20 5.57
C GLY A 95 0.03 2.23 5.02
N GLY A 96 0.44 1.03 4.61
CA GLY A 96 -0.46 -0.02 4.15
C GLY A 96 -1.38 -0.54 5.26
N ARG A 97 -0.84 -0.72 6.47
CA ARG A 97 -1.68 -1.16 7.62
C ARG A 97 -2.78 -0.16 7.96
N ILE A 98 -2.51 1.15 7.95
CA ILE A 98 -3.56 2.14 8.21
C ILE A 98 -4.54 2.22 7.03
N ALA A 99 -4.08 2.03 5.78
CA ALA A 99 -4.96 1.88 4.62
C ALA A 99 -5.95 0.72 4.82
N SER A 100 -5.49 -0.44 5.34
CA SER A 100 -6.38 -1.56 5.64
C SER A 100 -7.41 -1.26 6.74
N HIS A 101 -7.08 -0.41 7.72
CA HIS A 101 -8.06 0.02 8.73
C HIS A 101 -9.22 0.80 8.09
N ILE A 102 -8.94 1.78 7.23
CA ILE A 102 -10.01 2.56 6.61
C ILE A 102 -10.80 1.75 5.57
N ALA A 103 -10.15 0.82 4.86
CA ALA A 103 -10.85 -0.10 3.97
C ALA A 103 -11.81 -1.02 4.74
N SER A 104 -11.36 -1.63 5.85
CA SER A 104 -12.21 -2.51 6.68
C SER A 104 -13.40 -1.79 7.34
N GLN A 105 -13.36 -0.48 7.42
CA GLN A 105 -14.45 0.35 7.92
C GLN A 105 -15.41 0.81 6.80
N GLY A 106 -15.22 0.33 5.57
CA GLY A 106 -16.04 0.64 4.42
C GLY A 106 -15.75 2.04 3.86
N THR A 107 -14.65 2.20 3.13
CA THR A 107 -14.37 3.42 2.36
C THR A 107 -14.95 3.26 0.96
N PRO A 108 -16.07 3.93 0.59
CA PRO A 108 -16.71 3.73 -0.70
C PRO A 108 -15.78 4.08 -1.87
N GLY A 109 -15.98 3.46 -3.03
CA GLY A 109 -15.29 3.80 -4.28
C GLY A 109 -13.80 3.43 -4.35
N LEU A 110 -13.33 2.50 -3.52
CA LEU A 110 -12.00 1.92 -3.67
C LEU A 110 -12.05 0.74 -4.64
N ALA A 111 -11.11 0.71 -5.58
CA ALA A 111 -10.95 -0.40 -6.52
C ALA A 111 -10.12 -1.56 -5.95
N GLY A 112 -9.35 -1.31 -4.89
CA GLY A 112 -8.55 -2.32 -4.22
C GLY A 112 -7.55 -1.73 -3.23
N VAL A 113 -6.93 -2.60 -2.45
CA VAL A 113 -5.94 -2.23 -1.42
C VAL A 113 -4.66 -3.03 -1.60
N PHE A 114 -3.49 -2.40 -1.53
CA PHE A 114 -2.22 -3.10 -1.66
C PHE A 114 -1.27 -2.81 -0.51
N PHE A 115 -0.45 -3.79 -0.16
CA PHE A 115 0.45 -3.75 0.97
C PHE A 115 1.88 -4.06 0.55
N LEU A 116 2.78 -3.13 0.82
CA LEU A 116 4.21 -3.28 0.57
C LEU A 116 4.92 -3.60 1.89
N GLY A 117 5.06 -4.88 2.22
CA GLY A 117 5.53 -5.36 3.51
C GLY A 117 4.52 -5.08 4.63
N TYR A 118 3.43 -5.86 4.69
CA TYR A 118 2.42 -5.72 5.74
C TYR A 118 3.01 -6.06 7.13
N PRO A 119 2.94 -5.15 8.12
CA PRO A 119 3.53 -5.40 9.44
C PRO A 119 2.56 -6.19 10.32
N LEU A 120 2.45 -7.49 10.05
CA LEU A 120 1.52 -8.42 10.69
C LEU A 120 1.65 -8.45 12.21
N HIS A 121 2.85 -8.30 12.73
CA HIS A 121 3.18 -8.21 14.15
C HIS A 121 4.47 -7.40 14.36
N PRO A 122 4.78 -6.95 15.59
CA PRO A 122 6.09 -6.40 15.89
C PRO A 122 7.19 -7.49 15.78
N PRO A 123 8.41 -7.16 15.39
CA PRO A 123 9.52 -8.10 15.40
C PRO A 123 9.70 -8.74 16.77
N GLY A 124 9.87 -10.07 16.80
CA GLY A 124 10.03 -10.83 18.03
C GLY A 124 8.75 -11.00 18.88
N ALA A 125 7.59 -10.55 18.40
CA ALA A 125 6.32 -10.65 19.12
C ALA A 125 5.19 -11.18 18.22
N PRO A 126 5.29 -12.41 17.64
CA PRO A 126 4.34 -12.93 16.67
C PRO A 126 2.92 -13.11 17.21
N ALA A 127 2.75 -13.19 18.54
CA ALA A 127 1.43 -13.24 19.15
C ALA A 127 0.68 -11.89 19.13
N LYS A 128 1.37 -10.76 18.90
CA LYS A 128 0.75 -9.43 18.82
C LYS A 128 0.27 -9.12 17.42
N ARG A 129 -0.71 -9.90 16.96
CA ARG A 129 -1.27 -9.85 15.61
C ARG A 129 -2.00 -8.54 15.32
N ARG A 130 -1.98 -8.14 14.04
CA ARG A 130 -2.58 -6.89 13.52
C ARG A 130 -3.46 -7.14 12.30
N ASP A 131 -4.08 -8.29 12.23
CA ASP A 131 -4.84 -8.80 11.06
C ASP A 131 -6.34 -9.01 11.31
N ALA A 132 -6.82 -8.86 12.55
CA ALA A 132 -8.21 -9.15 12.92
C ALA A 132 -9.28 -8.39 12.10
N HIS A 133 -8.93 -7.24 11.52
CA HIS A 133 -9.82 -6.42 10.71
C HIS A 133 -9.77 -6.77 9.20
N LEU A 134 -8.75 -7.50 8.73
CA LEU A 134 -8.56 -7.80 7.31
C LEU A 134 -9.74 -8.55 6.68
N PRO A 135 -10.39 -9.52 7.36
CA PRO A 135 -11.56 -10.21 6.79
C PRO A 135 -12.78 -9.31 6.50
N ALA A 136 -12.81 -8.11 7.10
CA ALA A 136 -13.87 -7.13 6.85
C ALA A 136 -13.63 -6.26 5.60
N ILE A 137 -12.50 -6.38 4.95
CA ILE A 137 -12.20 -5.67 3.70
C ILE A 137 -12.91 -6.41 2.55
N ALA A 138 -13.82 -5.70 1.88
CA ALA A 138 -14.58 -6.23 0.75
C ALA A 138 -13.81 -6.11 -0.58
N GLU A 139 -12.91 -5.13 -0.68
CA GLU A 139 -12.14 -4.84 -1.88
C GLU A 139 -11.04 -5.90 -2.11
N PRO A 140 -10.64 -6.15 -3.36
CA PRO A 140 -9.47 -6.95 -3.67
C PRO A 140 -8.22 -6.46 -2.94
N MET A 141 -7.43 -7.39 -2.42
CA MET A 141 -6.19 -7.11 -1.68
C MET A 141 -4.98 -7.72 -2.38
N LEU A 142 -3.88 -6.96 -2.46
CA LEU A 142 -2.58 -7.48 -2.85
C LEU A 142 -1.59 -7.33 -1.71
N PHE A 143 -1.02 -8.43 -1.27
CA PHE A 143 0.14 -8.44 -0.38
C PHE A 143 1.41 -8.65 -1.19
N VAL A 144 2.38 -7.75 -1.05
CA VAL A 144 3.76 -7.94 -1.52
C VAL A 144 4.61 -8.12 -0.28
N GLN A 145 5.15 -9.33 -0.08
CA GLN A 145 5.77 -9.70 1.20
C GLN A 145 7.09 -10.45 1.02
N GLY A 146 8.08 -10.05 1.80
CA GLY A 146 9.38 -10.70 1.80
C GLY A 146 9.40 -12.00 2.61
N THR A 147 10.17 -13.00 2.15
CA THR A 147 10.32 -14.28 2.88
C THR A 147 11.09 -14.12 4.18
N ARG A 148 11.86 -13.04 4.34
CA ARG A 148 12.64 -12.72 5.55
C ARG A 148 12.13 -11.49 6.30
N ASP A 149 10.90 -11.06 6.03
CA ASP A 149 10.31 -9.92 6.72
C ASP A 149 10.05 -10.28 8.20
N THR A 150 10.74 -9.61 9.11
CA THR A 150 10.62 -9.84 10.56
C THR A 150 9.34 -9.29 11.18
N PHE A 151 8.57 -8.50 10.44
CA PHE A 151 7.24 -8.02 10.83
C PHE A 151 6.10 -8.96 10.39
N GLY A 152 6.43 -10.08 9.77
CA GLY A 152 5.55 -11.10 9.22
C GLY A 152 6.12 -11.59 7.89
N THR A 153 6.47 -12.86 7.82
CA THR A 153 7.02 -13.49 6.62
C THR A 153 5.94 -13.71 5.55
N ALA A 154 6.36 -13.95 4.31
CA ALA A 154 5.44 -14.31 3.24
C ALA A 154 4.59 -15.54 3.60
N SER A 155 5.15 -16.55 4.25
CA SER A 155 4.42 -17.74 4.69
C SER A 155 3.38 -17.45 5.78
N GLU A 156 3.63 -16.48 6.65
CA GLU A 156 2.64 -16.04 7.64
C GLU A 156 1.49 -15.27 6.98
N ILE A 157 1.75 -14.48 5.93
CA ILE A 157 0.69 -13.84 5.13
C ILE A 157 -0.09 -14.90 4.33
N GLU A 158 0.59 -15.87 3.72
CA GLU A 158 -0.04 -16.96 2.99
C GLU A 158 -1.06 -17.72 3.84
N ALA A 159 -0.73 -17.97 5.10
CA ALA A 159 -1.62 -18.63 6.06
C ALA A 159 -2.91 -17.82 6.36
N LEU A 160 -2.97 -16.52 6.04
CA LEU A 160 -4.18 -15.70 6.21
C LEU A 160 -5.12 -15.78 5.01
N LEU A 161 -4.60 -16.06 3.80
CA LEU A 161 -5.37 -15.95 2.56
C LEU A 161 -6.68 -16.73 2.58
N PRO A 162 -6.77 -17.94 3.15
CA PRO A 162 -8.03 -18.67 3.20
C PRO A 162 -9.17 -17.97 3.96
N ALA A 163 -8.83 -17.04 4.86
CA ALA A 163 -9.81 -16.25 5.63
C ALA A 163 -10.15 -14.90 4.96
N LEU A 164 -9.49 -14.57 3.85
CA LEU A 164 -9.64 -13.29 3.14
C LEU A 164 -10.36 -13.52 1.81
N GLN A 165 -11.40 -12.74 1.51
CA GLN A 165 -12.28 -13.01 0.38
C GLN A 165 -11.61 -12.86 -1.00
N GLN A 166 -10.77 -11.85 -1.18
CA GLN A 166 -10.16 -11.52 -2.46
C GLN A 166 -8.71 -11.06 -2.25
N ALA A 167 -7.88 -11.94 -1.69
CA ALA A 167 -6.50 -11.61 -1.39
C ALA A 167 -5.54 -12.38 -2.29
N THR A 168 -4.54 -11.69 -2.80
CA THR A 168 -3.43 -12.22 -3.59
C THR A 168 -2.12 -11.94 -2.87
N LEU A 169 -1.19 -12.89 -2.89
CA LEU A 169 0.16 -12.74 -2.35
C LEU A 169 1.18 -12.79 -3.48
N HIS A 170 2.04 -11.77 -3.51
CA HIS A 170 3.30 -11.80 -4.26
C HIS A 170 4.46 -11.96 -3.27
N VAL A 171 5.20 -13.05 -3.42
CA VAL A 171 6.34 -13.39 -2.57
C VAL A 171 7.61 -12.75 -3.13
N VAL A 172 8.30 -11.96 -2.32
CA VAL A 172 9.64 -11.45 -2.64
C VAL A 172 10.66 -12.37 -1.98
N GLU A 173 11.22 -13.28 -2.78
CA GLU A 173 12.20 -14.23 -2.30
C GLU A 173 13.45 -13.54 -1.74
N ASP A 174 13.92 -14.01 -0.58
CA ASP A 174 15.02 -13.43 0.19
C ASP A 174 14.84 -11.95 0.58
N GLY A 175 13.65 -11.36 0.36
CA GLY A 175 13.32 -9.99 0.72
C GLY A 175 13.15 -9.81 2.24
N ASP A 176 13.74 -8.76 2.80
CA ASP A 176 13.45 -8.30 4.16
C ASP A 176 12.27 -7.31 4.16
N HIS A 177 11.97 -6.71 5.32
CA HIS A 177 10.89 -5.71 5.45
C HIS A 177 11.05 -4.51 4.50
N SER A 178 12.24 -4.20 4.04
CA SER A 178 12.54 -3.13 3.07
C SER A 178 12.71 -3.64 1.64
N PHE A 179 12.41 -4.93 1.40
CA PHE A 179 12.65 -5.64 0.15
C PHE A 179 14.12 -5.73 -0.25
N LYS A 180 15.03 -5.59 0.72
CA LYS A 180 16.45 -5.82 0.48
C LYS A 180 16.71 -7.31 0.44
N VAL A 181 17.39 -7.73 -0.61
CA VAL A 181 17.84 -9.12 -0.82
C VAL A 181 19.32 -9.24 -0.53
N ARG A 182 19.78 -10.42 -0.10
CA ARG A 182 21.18 -10.68 0.15
C ARG A 182 21.93 -10.92 -1.16
N ALA A 183 23.21 -10.62 -1.21
CA ALA A 183 24.03 -10.83 -2.41
C ALA A 183 23.97 -12.28 -2.94
N ARG A 184 23.88 -13.27 -2.03
CA ARG A 184 23.77 -14.70 -2.38
C ARG A 184 22.47 -15.09 -3.10
N SER A 185 21.44 -14.25 -3.08
CA SER A 185 20.19 -14.49 -3.83
C SER A 185 20.38 -14.38 -5.34
N GLY A 186 21.45 -13.73 -5.80
CA GLY A 186 21.68 -13.42 -7.20
C GLY A 186 20.79 -12.32 -7.77
N GLN A 187 19.85 -11.80 -7.00
CA GLN A 187 18.93 -10.74 -7.43
C GLN A 187 19.60 -9.37 -7.27
N LYS A 188 19.32 -8.46 -8.22
CA LYS A 188 19.75 -7.07 -8.12
C LYS A 188 18.72 -6.27 -7.31
N PRO A 189 19.12 -5.55 -6.25
CA PRO A 189 18.18 -4.82 -5.39
C PRO A 189 17.27 -3.85 -6.15
N ASP A 190 17.78 -3.18 -7.17
CA ASP A 190 16.99 -2.27 -7.99
C ASP A 190 15.95 -3.01 -8.82
N GLN A 191 16.29 -4.19 -9.36
CA GLN A 191 15.36 -5.01 -10.13
C GLN A 191 14.20 -5.49 -9.26
N VAL A 192 14.44 -5.86 -8.01
CA VAL A 192 13.37 -6.27 -7.08
C VAL A 192 12.30 -5.18 -6.93
N ILE A 193 12.70 -3.91 -6.85
CA ILE A 193 11.74 -2.80 -6.74
C ILE A 193 10.99 -2.58 -8.06
N GLU A 194 11.66 -2.73 -9.21
CA GLU A 194 10.99 -2.67 -10.52
C GLU A 194 9.97 -3.79 -10.66
N ASP A 195 10.34 -5.03 -10.33
CA ASP A 195 9.45 -6.20 -10.37
C ASP A 195 8.21 -6.01 -9.46
N ILE A 196 8.40 -5.44 -8.27
CA ILE A 196 7.30 -5.11 -7.36
C ILE A 196 6.34 -4.10 -8.01
N MET A 197 6.85 -3.06 -8.67
CA MET A 197 5.99 -2.08 -9.36
C MET A 197 5.23 -2.72 -10.52
N ASP A 198 5.89 -3.58 -11.31
CA ASP A 198 5.25 -4.33 -12.40
C ASP A 198 4.12 -5.23 -11.89
N VAL A 199 4.34 -5.92 -10.77
CA VAL A 199 3.32 -6.77 -10.12
C VAL A 199 2.12 -5.93 -9.65
N VAL A 200 2.37 -4.81 -8.97
CA VAL A 200 1.29 -3.95 -8.46
C VAL A 200 0.47 -3.39 -9.61
N VAL A 201 1.11 -2.91 -10.68
CA VAL A 201 0.42 -2.38 -11.86
C VAL A 201 -0.36 -3.48 -12.57
N SER A 202 0.24 -4.65 -12.79
CA SER A 202 -0.42 -5.79 -13.42
C SER A 202 -1.66 -6.22 -12.63
N TRP A 203 -1.55 -6.31 -11.30
CA TRP A 203 -2.68 -6.62 -10.44
C TRP A 203 -3.79 -5.57 -10.55
N MET A 204 -3.48 -4.27 -10.44
CA MET A 204 -4.47 -3.20 -10.56
C MET A 204 -5.22 -3.24 -11.89
N THR A 205 -4.51 -3.55 -12.98
CA THR A 205 -5.08 -3.54 -14.33
C THR A 205 -5.79 -4.84 -14.71
N SER A 206 -5.51 -5.94 -14.02
CA SER A 206 -6.17 -7.24 -14.23
C SER A 206 -7.55 -7.34 -13.59
N LEU A 207 -7.86 -6.48 -12.61
CA LEU A 207 -9.17 -6.50 -11.95
C LEU A 207 -10.29 -6.14 -12.93
N PRO A 208 -11.43 -6.85 -12.90
CA PRO A 208 -12.57 -6.60 -13.78
C PRO A 208 -13.04 -5.13 -13.72
N ALA A 209 -13.49 -4.60 -14.84
CA ALA A 209 -13.94 -3.20 -14.93
C ALA A 209 -15.10 -2.88 -13.98
N HIS A 210 -16.00 -3.84 -13.74
CA HIS A 210 -17.11 -3.67 -12.79
C HIS A 210 -16.64 -3.60 -11.32
N GLN A 211 -15.55 -4.30 -10.95
CA GLN A 211 -14.94 -4.15 -9.63
C GLN A 211 -14.16 -2.84 -9.49
N ARG A 212 -13.74 -2.27 -10.62
CA ARG A 212 -13.07 -0.97 -10.68
C ARG A 212 -14.04 0.21 -10.63
N ALA A 213 -15.31 -0.01 -11.04
CA ALA A 213 -16.34 1.03 -11.19
C ALA A 213 -17.54 0.89 -10.22
N ALA A 214 -17.69 -0.24 -9.52
CA ALA A 214 -18.93 -0.64 -8.83
C ALA A 214 -19.26 0.14 -7.55
N GLN A 215 -18.71 1.33 -7.33
CA GLN A 215 -18.95 2.10 -6.12
C GLN A 215 -19.23 3.60 -6.36
N LEU A 216 -19.68 3.93 -7.57
CA LEU A 216 -20.12 5.30 -7.93
C LEU A 216 -21.65 5.44 -7.87
N GLY A 217 -22.33 4.51 -7.18
CA GLY A 217 -23.78 4.54 -6.99
C GLY A 217 -24.17 4.85 -5.55
#